data_503e703366c4475c473f0a6f5f7ee129
#
_entry.id   503e703366c4475c473f0a6f5f7ee129
#
_cell.length_a   1.000
_cell.length_b   1.000
_cell.length_c   1.000
_cell.angle_alpha   90.00
_cell.angle_beta   90.00
_cell.angle_gamma   90.00
#
_symmetry.space_group_name_H-M   'P 1'
#
loop_
_entity.id
_entity.type
_entity.pdbx_description
1 polymer ?
#
loop_
_entity_poly.entity_id
_entity_poly.type
_entity_poly.pdbx_seq_one_letter_code
_entity_poly.pdbx_strand_id
1 'polypeptide(L)'
;MTFDQFFASKDKLAIYCSGLDEMMTICMMYKERGYDKFIDIALHTQQVIETCEHLRSDMTVFFMYHSEELTDNGSVIGYKVATVGKMVDQTYNPLEVVPLVLFSSSEFDDKGVINYGFYTQRTLKGNIIIPAKSPNGMFKDNFIPNDLGLVITKMTEYYN
;
A
#
# COMPACT_ATOMS: atom_id res chain seq x y z
N MET A 1 -1.75 23.35 8.95
CA MET A 1 -2.69 22.43 9.64
C MET A 1 -1.81 21.38 10.33
N THR A 2 -1.88 21.27 11.66
CA THR A 2 -1.11 20.26 12.40
C THR A 2 -1.73 18.88 12.19
N PHE A 3 -0.96 17.82 12.50
CA PHE A 3 -1.44 16.45 12.43
C PHE A 3 -2.72 16.26 13.26
N ASP A 4 -2.74 16.80 14.48
CA ASP A 4 -3.91 16.75 15.37
C ASP A 4 -5.14 17.48 14.80
N GLN A 5 -4.94 18.62 14.15
CA GLN A 5 -6.03 19.37 13.48
C GLN A 5 -6.59 18.60 12.28
N PHE A 6 -5.75 17.84 11.58
CA PHE A 6 -6.17 16.99 10.48
C PHE A 6 -7.03 15.82 10.96
N PHE A 7 -6.62 15.15 12.02
CA PHE A 7 -7.36 14.03 12.61
C PHE A 7 -8.64 14.45 13.35
N ALA A 8 -8.69 15.66 13.91
CA ALA A 8 -9.88 16.20 14.54
C ALA A 8 -10.97 16.68 13.57
N SER A 9 -10.67 16.74 12.26
CA SER A 9 -11.64 17.18 11.25
C SER A 9 -12.74 16.14 11.07
N LYS A 10 -13.97 16.49 11.46
CA LYS A 10 -15.15 15.61 11.38
C LYS A 10 -15.58 15.29 9.94
N ASP A 11 -15.11 16.06 8.97
CA ASP A 11 -15.60 16.03 7.59
C ASP A 11 -14.73 15.17 6.65
N LYS A 12 -13.64 14.58 7.15
CA LYS A 12 -12.73 13.76 6.32
C LYS A 12 -12.94 12.29 6.60
N LEU A 13 -13.43 11.58 5.58
CA LEU A 13 -13.65 10.13 5.60
C LEU A 13 -12.44 9.33 5.13
N ALA A 14 -11.47 9.97 4.49
CA ALA A 14 -10.29 9.30 3.96
C ALA A 14 -9.01 10.10 4.23
N ILE A 15 -7.96 9.39 4.58
CA ILE A 15 -6.61 9.92 4.78
C ILE A 15 -5.69 9.28 3.76
N TYR A 16 -4.88 10.10 3.11
CA TYR A 16 -3.89 9.65 2.15
C TYR A 16 -2.49 9.87 2.73
N CYS A 17 -1.79 8.76 3.00
CA CYS A 17 -0.40 8.78 3.42
C CYS A 17 0.49 8.34 2.25
N SER A 18 1.30 9.25 1.74
CA SER A 18 2.27 8.97 0.69
C SER A 18 3.69 9.17 1.21
N GLY A 19 4.66 8.55 0.54
CA GLY A 19 6.07 8.76 0.83
C GLY A 19 6.55 8.09 2.12
N LEU A 20 5.93 6.99 2.56
CA LEU A 20 6.44 6.23 3.70
C LEU A 20 7.80 5.58 3.42
N ASP A 21 8.04 5.16 2.19
CA ASP A 21 9.33 4.68 1.72
C ASP A 21 10.39 5.80 1.67
N GLU A 22 10.03 7.02 1.25
CA GLU A 22 10.90 8.19 1.34
C GLU A 22 11.17 8.58 2.80
N MET A 23 10.17 8.52 3.68
CA MET A 23 10.35 8.76 5.11
C MET A 23 11.33 7.76 5.72
N MET A 24 11.23 6.48 5.39
CA MET A 24 12.20 5.46 5.79
C MET A 24 13.61 5.82 5.31
N THR A 25 13.74 6.25 4.05
CA THR A 25 15.03 6.66 3.46
C THR A 25 15.62 7.86 4.22
N ILE A 26 14.83 8.87 4.52
CA ILE A 26 15.25 10.04 5.31
C ILE A 26 15.71 9.61 6.71
N CYS A 27 14.94 8.79 7.40
CA CYS A 27 15.32 8.26 8.70
C CYS A 27 16.65 7.50 8.65
N MET A 28 16.90 6.73 7.60
CA MET A 28 18.14 6.00 7.40
C MET A 28 19.34 6.93 7.20
N MET A 29 19.16 8.08 6.55
CA MET A 29 20.24 9.06 6.31
C MET A 29 20.64 9.83 7.58
N TYR A 30 19.70 10.11 8.48
CA TYR A 30 19.92 10.96 9.65
C TYR A 30 20.19 10.21 10.95
N LYS A 31 19.95 8.90 11.03
CA LYS A 31 20.25 8.10 12.23
C LYS A 31 21.69 7.62 12.26
N GLU A 32 22.20 7.43 13.48
CA GLU A 32 23.55 6.94 13.75
C GLU A 32 23.81 5.58 13.09
N ARG A 33 25.12 5.28 12.87
CA ARG A 33 25.54 4.03 12.24
C ARG A 33 25.26 2.85 13.16
N GLY A 34 24.64 1.79 12.64
CA GLY A 34 24.40 0.54 13.35
C GLY A 34 23.21 -0.24 12.80
N TYR A 35 23.06 -1.47 13.27
CA TYR A 35 21.95 -2.35 12.91
C TYR A 35 20.62 -1.90 13.53
N ASP A 36 20.67 -1.32 14.71
CA ASP A 36 19.49 -0.90 15.49
C ASP A 36 18.63 0.11 14.75
N LYS A 37 19.23 0.93 13.88
CA LYS A 37 18.47 1.89 13.06
C LYS A 37 17.42 1.25 12.14
N PHE A 38 17.69 0.05 11.63
CA PHE A 38 16.75 -0.65 10.74
C PHE A 38 15.57 -1.22 11.54
N ILE A 39 15.82 -1.68 12.75
CA ILE A 39 14.77 -2.11 13.68
C ILE A 39 13.89 -0.92 14.04
N ASP A 40 14.49 0.22 14.38
CA ASP A 40 13.76 1.44 14.72
C ASP A 40 12.90 1.94 13.56
N ILE A 41 13.43 1.91 12.32
CA ILE A 41 12.66 2.29 11.12
C ILE A 41 11.45 1.37 10.93
N ALA A 42 11.64 0.06 11.07
CA ALA A 42 10.56 -0.91 10.98
C ALA A 42 9.50 -0.67 12.07
N LEU A 43 9.92 -0.46 13.33
CA LEU A 43 9.02 -0.16 14.44
C LEU A 43 8.24 1.14 14.24
N HIS A 44 8.89 2.21 13.77
CA HIS A 44 8.19 3.47 13.49
C HIS A 44 7.19 3.33 12.36
N THR A 45 7.51 2.58 11.31
CA THR A 45 6.58 2.29 10.21
C THR A 45 5.37 1.49 10.70
N GLN A 46 5.63 0.46 11.52
CA GLN A 46 4.58 -0.32 12.15
C GLN A 46 3.67 0.56 13.00
N GLN A 47 4.23 1.42 13.85
CA GLN A 47 3.45 2.34 14.70
C GLN A 47 2.55 3.28 13.89
N VAL A 48 3.02 3.78 12.75
CA VAL A 48 2.20 4.63 11.87
C VAL A 48 0.96 3.86 11.36
N ILE A 49 1.13 2.59 10.96
CA ILE A 49 0.03 1.77 10.46
C ILE A 49 -0.90 1.35 11.61
N GLU A 50 -0.35 0.92 12.75
CA GLU A 50 -1.13 0.53 13.94
C GLU A 50 -1.94 1.69 14.53
N THR A 51 -1.47 2.93 14.37
CA THR A 51 -2.23 4.12 14.78
C THR A 51 -3.61 4.17 14.13
N CYS A 52 -3.78 3.56 12.95
CA CYS A 52 -5.07 3.51 12.27
C CYS A 52 -6.13 2.72 13.06
N GLU A 53 -5.74 1.78 13.91
CA GLU A 53 -6.66 1.01 14.76
C GLU A 53 -7.35 1.88 15.82
N HIS A 54 -6.76 3.04 16.12
CA HIS A 54 -7.29 4.01 17.10
C HIS A 54 -8.08 5.15 16.47
N LEU A 55 -8.23 5.16 15.16
CA LEU A 55 -9.01 6.16 14.45
C LEU A 55 -10.50 5.85 14.54
N ARG A 56 -11.31 6.83 14.19
CA ARG A 56 -12.77 6.66 14.08
C ARG A 56 -13.09 5.54 13.09
N SER A 57 -14.09 4.74 13.40
CA SER A 57 -14.50 3.59 12.58
C SER A 57 -15.00 3.94 11.18
N ASP A 58 -15.37 5.21 10.95
CA ASP A 58 -15.82 5.73 9.66
C ASP A 58 -14.67 6.30 8.80
N MET A 59 -13.43 6.20 9.25
CA MET A 59 -12.26 6.68 8.52
C MET A 59 -11.57 5.56 7.75
N THR A 60 -11.22 5.85 6.50
CA THR A 60 -10.38 4.99 5.67
C THR A 60 -9.02 5.64 5.47
N VAL A 61 -7.94 4.90 5.68
CA VAL A 61 -6.57 5.37 5.47
C VAL A 61 -5.97 4.63 4.30
N PHE A 62 -5.45 5.37 3.33
CA PHE A 62 -4.70 4.84 2.20
C PHE A 62 -3.22 5.14 2.38
N PHE A 63 -2.41 4.08 2.48
CA PHE A 63 -0.96 4.16 2.44
C PHE A 63 -0.47 3.96 1.01
N MET A 64 0.22 4.93 0.46
CA MET A 64 0.76 4.86 -0.90
C MET A 64 2.26 4.61 -0.83
N TYR A 65 2.70 3.55 -1.50
CA TYR A 65 4.09 3.14 -1.60
C TYR A 65 4.51 3.03 -3.06
N HIS A 66 5.79 3.26 -3.33
CA HIS A 66 6.39 2.82 -4.57
C HIS A 66 6.53 1.29 -4.61
N SER A 67 6.51 0.74 -5.80
CA SER A 67 6.81 -0.68 -6.01
C SER A 67 8.26 -0.86 -6.47
N GLU A 68 8.86 -1.97 -6.06
CA GLU A 68 10.19 -2.41 -6.50
C GLU A 68 10.07 -3.73 -7.24
N GLU A 69 10.84 -3.90 -8.30
CA GLU A 69 10.86 -5.13 -9.09
C GLU A 69 11.56 -6.26 -8.34
N LEU A 70 10.93 -7.42 -8.33
CA LEU A 70 11.56 -8.68 -7.94
C LEU A 70 12.14 -9.33 -9.18
N THR A 71 13.45 -9.57 -9.17
CA THR A 71 14.15 -10.17 -10.30
C THR A 71 14.74 -11.52 -9.95
N ASP A 72 14.67 -12.47 -10.87
CA ASP A 72 15.38 -13.73 -10.83
C ASP A 72 16.14 -13.93 -12.15
N ASN A 73 17.44 -14.20 -12.05
CA ASN A 73 18.35 -14.37 -13.19
C ASN A 73 18.23 -13.26 -14.26
N GLY A 74 18.02 -11.99 -13.80
CA GLY A 74 17.89 -10.82 -14.67
C GLY A 74 16.51 -10.63 -15.31
N SER A 75 15.55 -11.49 -15.01
CA SER A 75 14.15 -11.35 -15.45
C SER A 75 13.27 -10.89 -14.33
N VAL A 76 12.34 -9.96 -14.60
CA VAL A 76 11.34 -9.51 -13.62
C VAL A 76 10.32 -10.63 -13.40
N ILE A 77 10.19 -11.09 -12.16
CA ILE A 77 9.23 -12.14 -11.76
C ILE A 77 8.07 -11.62 -10.93
N GLY A 78 8.11 -10.37 -10.49
CA GLY A 78 7.05 -9.78 -9.70
C GLY A 78 7.40 -8.39 -9.19
N TYR A 79 6.56 -7.90 -8.30
CA TYR A 79 6.74 -6.63 -7.60
C TYR A 79 6.61 -6.82 -6.10
N LYS A 80 7.24 -5.95 -5.33
CA LYS A 80 7.06 -5.81 -3.88
C LYS A 80 6.95 -4.34 -3.52
N VAL A 81 6.58 -4.04 -2.29
CA VAL A 81 6.65 -2.67 -1.75
C VAL A 81 8.11 -2.26 -1.64
N ALA A 82 8.43 -1.04 -2.07
CA ALA A 82 9.73 -0.46 -1.86
C ALA A 82 9.96 -0.19 -0.37
N THR A 83 11.05 -0.73 0.18
CA THR A 83 11.46 -0.56 1.57
C THR A 83 12.95 -0.25 1.65
N VAL A 84 13.43 0.19 2.82
CA VAL A 84 14.82 0.60 3.01
C VAL A 84 15.71 -0.58 3.39
N GLY A 85 15.68 -1.62 2.57
CA GLY A 85 16.61 -2.75 2.65
C GLY A 85 16.06 -4.00 3.30
N LYS A 86 16.77 -5.11 3.07
CA LYS A 86 16.34 -6.48 3.41
C LYS A 86 15.95 -6.69 4.88
N MET A 87 16.54 -5.95 5.80
CA MET A 87 16.21 -6.11 7.23
C MET A 87 14.82 -5.58 7.55
N VAL A 88 14.43 -4.44 6.95
CA VAL A 88 13.05 -3.91 7.12
C VAL A 88 12.06 -4.89 6.51
N ASP A 89 12.35 -5.40 5.30
CA ASP A 89 11.53 -6.41 4.62
C ASP A 89 11.28 -7.66 5.48
N GLN A 90 12.29 -8.09 6.24
CA GLN A 90 12.21 -9.30 7.07
C GLN A 90 11.55 -9.06 8.43
N THR A 91 11.63 -7.82 8.93
CA THR A 91 11.12 -7.48 10.26
C THR A 91 9.65 -7.07 10.22
N TYR A 92 9.25 -6.37 9.18
CA TYR A 92 7.88 -5.85 9.06
C TYR A 92 7.46 -5.74 7.58
N ASN A 93 6.42 -6.46 7.22
CA ASN A 93 5.82 -6.39 5.89
C ASN A 93 4.47 -5.66 5.97
N PRO A 94 4.37 -4.40 5.52
CA PRO A 94 3.13 -3.64 5.61
C PRO A 94 1.95 -4.29 4.86
N LEU A 95 2.21 -5.11 3.84
CA LEU A 95 1.16 -5.79 3.09
C LEU A 95 0.45 -6.89 3.90
N GLU A 96 1.08 -7.42 4.94
CA GLU A 96 0.48 -8.49 5.76
C GLU A 96 -0.58 -7.97 6.71
N VAL A 97 -0.38 -6.76 7.25
CA VAL A 97 -1.24 -6.19 8.30
C VAL A 97 -2.46 -5.44 7.76
N VAL A 98 -2.42 -4.92 6.52
CA VAL A 98 -3.56 -4.23 5.94
C VAL A 98 -4.55 -5.21 5.31
N PRO A 99 -5.87 -5.00 5.42
CA PRO A 99 -6.88 -5.91 4.86
C PRO A 99 -6.98 -5.84 3.34
N LEU A 100 -6.60 -4.71 2.74
CA LEU A 100 -6.72 -4.44 1.30
C LEU A 100 -5.40 -3.92 0.75
N VAL A 101 -4.92 -4.53 -0.32
CA VAL A 101 -3.75 -4.10 -1.10
C VAL A 101 -4.16 -3.96 -2.55
N LEU A 102 -4.07 -2.76 -3.07
CA LEU A 102 -4.31 -2.44 -4.47
C LEU A 102 -3.00 -2.17 -5.18
N PHE A 103 -2.83 -2.73 -6.37
CA PHE A 103 -1.67 -2.46 -7.21
C PHE A 103 -2.11 -1.64 -8.41
N SER A 104 -1.64 -0.37 -8.50
CA SER A 104 -1.97 0.50 -9.64
C SER A 104 -1.25 0.05 -10.90
N SER A 105 -1.96 -0.02 -12.00
CA SER A 105 -1.42 -0.45 -13.29
C SER A 105 -2.21 0.16 -14.44
N SER A 106 -1.72 -0.08 -15.65
CA SER A 106 -2.45 0.22 -16.87
C SER A 106 -2.57 -1.03 -17.73
N GLU A 107 -3.69 -1.17 -18.40
CA GLU A 107 -3.97 -2.23 -19.36
C GLU A 107 -4.46 -1.66 -20.69
N PHE A 108 -4.16 -2.35 -21.77
CA PHE A 108 -4.73 -2.02 -23.06
C PHE A 108 -6.05 -2.79 -23.25
N ASP A 109 -7.07 -2.08 -23.71
CA ASP A 109 -8.29 -2.75 -24.17
C ASP A 109 -8.11 -3.35 -25.58
N ASP A 110 -9.13 -4.05 -26.06
CA ASP A 110 -9.13 -4.69 -27.39
C ASP A 110 -8.96 -3.69 -28.54
N LYS A 111 -9.12 -2.39 -28.28
CA LYS A 111 -8.95 -1.30 -29.26
C LYS A 111 -7.59 -0.61 -29.12
N GLY A 112 -6.73 -1.06 -28.20
CA GLY A 112 -5.43 -0.46 -27.92
C GLY A 112 -5.49 0.83 -27.08
N VAL A 113 -6.62 1.11 -26.42
CA VAL A 113 -6.76 2.24 -25.50
C VAL A 113 -6.20 1.85 -24.12
N ILE A 114 -5.43 2.74 -23.52
CA ILE A 114 -4.87 2.52 -22.18
C ILE A 114 -5.95 2.80 -21.13
N ASN A 115 -6.23 1.81 -20.31
CA ASN A 115 -7.09 1.90 -19.15
C ASN A 115 -6.24 1.85 -17.87
N TYR A 116 -6.33 2.88 -17.05
CA TYR A 116 -5.68 2.91 -15.74
C TYR A 116 -6.61 2.30 -14.70
N GLY A 117 -6.06 1.45 -13.82
CA GLY A 117 -6.86 0.76 -12.82
C GLY A 117 -6.04 0.19 -11.69
N PHE A 118 -6.74 -0.53 -10.81
CA PHE A 118 -6.17 -1.28 -9.70
C PHE A 118 -6.40 -2.77 -9.87
N TYR A 119 -5.36 -3.57 -9.72
CA TYR A 119 -5.53 -4.98 -9.39
C TYR A 119 -5.99 -5.12 -7.95
N THR A 120 -7.00 -5.96 -7.75
CA THR A 120 -7.64 -6.20 -6.44
C THR A 120 -7.25 -7.53 -5.81
N GLN A 121 -6.72 -8.46 -6.62
CA GLN A 121 -6.27 -9.79 -6.21
C GLN A 121 -4.91 -10.09 -6.83
N ARG A 122 -4.17 -10.97 -6.16
CA ARG A 122 -2.90 -11.51 -6.68
C ARG A 122 -3.13 -12.07 -8.08
N THR A 123 -2.45 -11.52 -9.05
CA THR A 123 -2.63 -11.84 -10.47
C THR A 123 -1.29 -12.21 -11.08
N LEU A 124 -1.29 -13.25 -11.92
CA LEU A 124 -0.14 -13.62 -12.74
C LEU A 124 -0.35 -13.04 -14.14
N LYS A 125 0.48 -12.08 -14.54
CA LYS A 125 0.48 -11.46 -15.87
C LYS A 125 1.72 -11.93 -16.64
N GLY A 126 1.54 -12.89 -17.52
CA GLY A 126 2.67 -13.64 -18.07
C GLY A 126 3.41 -14.38 -16.96
N ASN A 127 4.68 -14.07 -16.75
CA ASN A 127 5.50 -14.65 -15.66
C ASN A 127 5.67 -13.68 -14.47
N ILE A 128 4.96 -12.55 -14.46
CA ILE A 128 5.10 -11.49 -13.44
C ILE A 128 3.98 -11.59 -12.42
N ILE A 129 4.33 -11.70 -11.15
CA ILE A 129 3.38 -11.72 -10.04
C ILE A 129 3.06 -10.28 -9.62
N ILE A 130 1.78 -9.92 -9.69
CA ILE A 130 1.27 -8.65 -9.18
C ILE A 130 0.75 -8.86 -7.75
N PRO A 131 1.33 -8.15 -6.76
CA PRO A 131 0.97 -8.32 -5.35
C PRO A 131 -0.25 -7.46 -5.00
N ALA A 132 -1.43 -8.00 -5.13
CA ALA A 132 -2.65 -7.37 -4.64
C ALA A 132 -3.43 -8.38 -3.80
N LYS A 133 -4.24 -7.89 -2.86
CA LYS A 133 -5.14 -8.72 -2.07
C LYS A 133 -6.37 -7.94 -1.65
N SER A 134 -7.50 -8.62 -1.58
CA SER A 134 -8.70 -8.11 -0.95
C SER A 134 -9.48 -9.27 -0.32
N PRO A 135 -10.36 -9.00 0.65
CA PRO A 135 -11.28 -9.99 1.18
C PRO A 135 -12.10 -10.64 0.08
N ASN A 136 -12.35 -11.93 0.22
CA ASN A 136 -13.10 -12.69 -0.78
C ASN A 136 -14.52 -12.12 -0.96
N GLY A 137 -14.88 -11.82 -2.21
CA GLY A 137 -16.19 -11.27 -2.55
C GLY A 137 -16.34 -9.75 -2.44
N MET A 138 -15.32 -9.02 -1.96
CA MET A 138 -15.37 -7.55 -1.90
C MET A 138 -15.41 -6.93 -3.31
N PHE A 139 -14.59 -7.42 -4.21
CA PHE A 139 -14.59 -7.00 -5.62
C PHE A 139 -14.98 -8.17 -6.49
N LYS A 140 -15.81 -7.86 -7.51
CA LYS A 140 -16.23 -8.83 -8.50
C LYS A 140 -15.15 -9.09 -9.55
N ASP A 141 -14.41 -8.03 -9.90
CA ASP A 141 -13.39 -8.03 -10.95
C ASP A 141 -11.99 -7.90 -10.35
N ASN A 142 -11.01 -8.59 -10.96
CA ASN A 142 -9.62 -8.52 -10.55
C ASN A 142 -8.92 -7.21 -10.94
N PHE A 143 -9.46 -6.49 -11.92
CA PHE A 143 -8.99 -5.18 -12.35
C PHE A 143 -10.16 -4.22 -12.37
N ILE A 144 -10.06 -3.12 -11.62
CA ILE A 144 -11.11 -2.11 -11.48
C ILE A 144 -10.58 -0.73 -11.88
N PRO A 145 -11.45 0.22 -12.25
CA PRO A 145 -11.01 1.59 -12.55
C PRO A 145 -10.18 2.21 -11.42
N ASN A 146 -9.26 3.11 -11.77
CA ASN A 146 -8.46 3.90 -10.83
C ASN A 146 -9.34 4.96 -10.15
N ASP A 147 -10.22 4.51 -9.26
CA ASP A 147 -11.17 5.32 -8.51
C ASP A 147 -11.23 4.85 -7.05
N LEU A 148 -10.60 5.62 -6.16
CA LEU A 148 -10.61 5.33 -4.72
C LEU A 148 -12.00 5.56 -4.09
N GLY A 149 -12.86 6.36 -4.69
CA GLY A 149 -14.26 6.50 -4.25
C GLY A 149 -15.03 5.21 -4.44
N LEU A 150 -14.83 4.53 -5.59
CA LEU A 150 -15.37 3.19 -5.84
C LEU A 150 -14.84 2.19 -4.79
N VAL A 151 -13.54 2.25 -4.47
CA VAL A 151 -12.92 1.37 -3.47
C VAL A 151 -13.56 1.58 -2.09
N ILE A 152 -13.71 2.83 -1.63
CA ILE A 152 -14.35 3.17 -0.35
C ILE A 152 -15.80 2.63 -0.32
N THR A 153 -16.55 2.82 -1.41
CA THR A 153 -17.92 2.33 -1.52
C THR A 153 -17.96 0.80 -1.35
N LYS A 154 -17.08 0.08 -2.05
CA LYS A 154 -17.01 -1.39 -1.96
C LYS A 154 -16.58 -1.88 -0.58
N MET A 155 -15.65 -1.20 0.07
CA MET A 155 -15.26 -1.49 1.45
C MET A 155 -16.45 -1.29 2.40
N THR A 156 -17.16 -0.18 2.27
CA THR A 156 -18.33 0.12 3.09
C THR A 156 -19.45 -0.91 2.89
N GLU A 157 -19.74 -1.29 1.64
CA GLU A 157 -20.73 -2.34 1.32
C GLU A 157 -20.35 -3.71 1.89
N TYR A 158 -19.06 -4.02 1.94
CA TYR A 158 -18.56 -5.32 2.39
C TYR A 158 -18.58 -5.48 3.91
N TYR A 159 -18.29 -4.40 4.66
CA TYR A 159 -18.19 -4.46 6.12
C TYR A 159 -19.47 -4.05 6.85
N ASN A 160 -20.49 -3.51 6.18
CA ASN A 160 -21.82 -3.21 6.72
C ASN A 160 -22.84 -4.30 6.34
#